data_6d2575348b403703883bf2e88b57417b
#
_entry.id   6d2575348b403703883bf2e88b57417b
#
_cell.length_a   1.000
_cell.length_b   1.000
_cell.length_c   1.000
_cell.angle_alpha   90.00
_cell.angle_beta   90.00
_cell.angle_gamma   90.00
#
_symmetry.space_group_name_H-M   'P 1'
#
loop_
_entity.id
_entity.type
_entity.pdbx_description
1 polymer ?
#
loop_
_entity_poly.entity_id
_entity_poly.type
_entity_poly.pdbx_seq_one_letter_code
_entity_poly.pdbx_strand_id
1 'polypeptide(L)'
;MLITALVALTIFDPSSVLVGLSSAGTKAVTLCLELCAIYTVWTGIFNILSQTKISKWLKKILSLIVNLIFGKNNLDDQSKEYVCMNMSANILGMNGAATPLGIKAIESMNKNNTTGKATYPMIMLVVICCTSIQLLPTSIIGMLTTNGSQNASAIIIPSLLAGLGSTIIGILLVRLFNFVETKIIKRKSKHNG
;
A
#
# COMPACT_ATOMS: atom_id res chain seq x y z
N MET A 1 14.25 16.05 16.81
CA MET A 1 15.58 15.39 16.90
C MET A 1 16.42 15.53 15.62
N LEU A 2 15.96 15.14 14.43
CA LEU A 2 16.77 15.25 13.18
C LEU A 2 17.16 16.70 12.86
N ILE A 3 16.23 17.64 12.91
CA ILE A 3 16.48 19.07 12.63
C ILE A 3 17.42 19.68 13.67
N THR A 4 17.25 19.38 14.95
CA THR A 4 18.13 19.87 16.02
C THR A 4 19.54 19.31 15.92
N ALA A 5 19.69 18.03 15.55
CA ALA A 5 21.00 17.41 15.29
C ALA A 5 21.68 18.05 14.06
N LEU A 6 20.92 18.30 12.98
CA LEU A 6 21.44 18.95 11.77
C LEU A 6 21.92 20.38 12.06
N VAL A 7 21.15 21.17 12.80
CA VAL A 7 21.52 22.54 13.21
C VAL A 7 22.76 22.53 14.11
N ALA A 8 22.82 21.62 15.09
CA ALA A 8 23.98 21.49 15.96
C ALA A 8 25.24 21.12 15.16
N LEU A 9 25.16 20.12 14.27
CA LEU A 9 26.28 19.72 13.40
C LEU A 9 26.73 20.86 12.49
N THR A 10 25.80 21.64 11.94
CA THR A 10 26.12 22.80 11.07
C THR A 10 26.90 23.88 11.81
N ILE A 11 26.66 24.05 13.11
CA ILE A 11 27.36 25.03 13.95
C ILE A 11 28.73 24.50 14.39
N PHE A 12 28.82 23.24 14.79
CA PHE A 12 30.04 22.66 15.38
C PHE A 12 31.04 22.10 14.36
N ASP A 13 30.55 21.58 13.21
CA ASP A 13 31.38 21.02 12.14
C ASP A 13 30.71 21.14 10.76
N PRO A 14 30.77 22.34 10.14
CA PRO A 14 30.13 22.58 8.84
C PRO A 14 30.74 21.72 7.71
N SER A 15 32.00 21.34 7.82
CA SER A 15 32.68 20.54 6.78
C SER A 15 32.13 19.11 6.72
N SER A 16 31.90 18.49 7.85
CA SER A 16 31.27 17.14 7.90
C SER A 16 29.83 17.15 7.41
N VAL A 17 29.09 18.25 7.61
CA VAL A 17 27.74 18.39 7.06
C VAL A 17 27.74 18.45 5.54
N LEU A 18 28.65 19.21 4.92
CA LEU A 18 28.76 19.29 3.46
C LEU A 18 29.14 17.95 2.83
N VAL A 19 30.11 17.26 3.42
CA VAL A 19 30.52 15.90 2.98
C VAL A 19 29.37 14.93 3.18
N GLY A 20 28.68 14.97 4.31
CA GLY A 20 27.50 14.14 4.59
C GLY A 20 26.36 14.37 3.61
N LEU A 21 26.03 15.63 3.29
CA LEU A 21 24.99 15.98 2.31
C LEU A 21 25.34 15.49 0.90
N SER A 22 26.59 15.69 0.46
CA SER A 22 27.07 15.21 -0.84
C SER A 22 27.01 13.68 -0.93
N SER A 23 27.46 12.97 0.11
CA SER A 23 27.38 11.53 0.21
C SER A 23 25.92 11.03 0.25
N ALA A 24 25.05 11.71 0.99
CA ALA A 24 23.64 11.38 1.05
C ALA A 24 22.95 11.58 -0.31
N GLY A 25 23.27 12.67 -1.03
CA GLY A 25 22.77 12.91 -2.38
C GLY A 25 23.17 11.80 -3.36
N THR A 26 24.43 11.42 -3.38
CA THR A 26 24.92 10.32 -4.23
C THR A 26 24.24 9.00 -3.87
N LYS A 27 24.14 8.66 -2.58
CA LYS A 27 23.44 7.46 -2.13
C LYS A 27 21.96 7.45 -2.52
N ALA A 28 21.27 8.60 -2.42
CA ALA A 28 19.89 8.72 -2.82
C ALA A 28 19.69 8.47 -4.32
N VAL A 29 20.55 9.05 -5.17
CA VAL A 29 20.49 8.82 -6.63
C VAL A 29 20.75 7.35 -6.96
N THR A 30 21.80 6.75 -6.36
CA THR A 30 22.10 5.33 -6.55
C THR A 30 20.92 4.46 -6.15
N LEU A 31 20.32 4.70 -4.98
CA LEU A 31 19.14 3.99 -4.51
C LEU A 31 17.95 4.13 -5.48
N CYS A 32 17.70 5.34 -6.00
CA CYS A 32 16.65 5.54 -7.00
C CYS A 32 16.89 4.72 -8.26
N LEU A 33 18.12 4.68 -8.76
CA LEU A 33 18.47 3.89 -9.95
C LEU A 33 18.31 2.38 -9.69
N GLU A 34 18.76 1.89 -8.55
CA GLU A 34 18.59 0.49 -8.14
C GLU A 34 17.11 0.12 -8.05
N LEU A 35 16.30 0.96 -7.41
CA LEU A 35 14.85 0.74 -7.32
C LEU A 35 14.19 0.77 -8.70
N CYS A 36 14.56 1.71 -9.57
CA CYS A 36 14.06 1.75 -10.95
C CYS A 36 14.40 0.46 -11.71
N ALA A 37 15.61 -0.05 -11.58
CA ALA A 37 16.03 -1.30 -12.22
C ALA A 37 15.19 -2.48 -11.71
N ILE A 38 15.06 -2.63 -10.39
CA ILE A 38 14.27 -3.68 -9.75
C ILE A 38 12.80 -3.61 -10.20
N TYR A 39 12.20 -2.40 -10.15
CA TYR A 39 10.80 -2.22 -10.57
C TYR A 39 10.59 -2.50 -12.06
N THR A 40 11.54 -2.16 -12.92
CA THR A 40 11.46 -2.41 -14.37
C THR A 40 11.41 -3.91 -14.64
N VAL A 41 12.32 -4.68 -14.05
CA VAL A 41 12.36 -6.15 -14.22
C VAL A 41 11.07 -6.79 -13.71
N TRP A 42 10.65 -6.45 -12.49
CA TRP A 42 9.43 -7.02 -11.91
C TRP A 42 8.17 -6.61 -12.68
N THR A 43 8.08 -5.36 -13.11
CA THR A 43 6.94 -4.90 -13.93
C THR A 43 6.85 -5.68 -15.23
N GLY A 44 7.98 -5.96 -15.88
CA GLY A 44 8.03 -6.81 -17.07
C GLY A 44 7.53 -8.23 -16.80
N ILE A 45 8.05 -8.89 -15.77
CA ILE A 45 7.62 -10.25 -15.35
C ILE A 45 6.12 -10.28 -15.08
N PHE A 46 5.62 -9.30 -14.33
CA PHE A 46 4.21 -9.26 -13.96
C PHE A 46 3.28 -8.91 -15.11
N ASN A 47 3.73 -8.10 -16.07
CA ASN A 47 2.95 -7.87 -17.28
C ASN A 47 2.71 -9.18 -18.04
N ILE A 48 3.72 -10.05 -18.12
CA ILE A 48 3.59 -11.40 -18.67
C ILE A 48 2.63 -12.25 -17.80
N LEU A 49 2.81 -12.25 -16.49
CA LEU A 49 1.94 -13.01 -15.57
C LEU A 49 0.47 -12.53 -15.62
N SER A 50 0.21 -11.24 -15.79
CA SER A 50 -1.14 -10.69 -15.86
C SER A 50 -1.95 -11.21 -17.04
N GLN A 51 -1.29 -11.66 -18.11
CA GLN A 51 -1.91 -12.25 -19.30
C GLN A 51 -2.16 -13.77 -19.16
N THR A 52 -1.69 -14.38 -18.08
CA THR A 52 -1.82 -15.82 -17.85
C THR A 52 -3.13 -16.23 -17.15
N LYS A 53 -3.42 -17.53 -17.17
CA LYS A 53 -4.56 -18.11 -16.42
C LYS A 53 -4.46 -17.90 -14.90
N ILE A 54 -3.24 -17.72 -14.37
CA ILE A 54 -2.96 -17.44 -12.95
C ILE A 54 -3.62 -16.14 -12.51
N SER A 55 -3.52 -15.09 -13.32
CA SER A 55 -4.17 -13.80 -13.04
C SER A 55 -5.71 -13.93 -12.96
N LYS A 56 -6.32 -14.70 -13.85
CA LYS A 56 -7.77 -14.96 -13.85
C LYS A 56 -8.21 -15.70 -12.59
N TRP A 57 -7.43 -16.69 -12.16
CA TRP A 57 -7.67 -17.45 -10.94
C TRP A 57 -7.52 -16.58 -9.69
N LEU A 58 -6.46 -15.76 -9.64
CA LEU A 58 -6.21 -14.81 -8.56
C LEU A 58 -7.34 -13.77 -8.44
N LYS A 59 -7.80 -13.22 -9.58
CA LYS A 59 -8.98 -12.33 -9.61
C LYS A 59 -10.23 -13.02 -9.03
N LYS A 60 -10.47 -14.29 -9.32
CA LYS A 60 -11.63 -15.02 -8.81
C LYS A 60 -11.57 -15.20 -7.29
N ILE A 61 -10.41 -15.57 -6.74
CA ILE A 61 -10.22 -15.70 -5.29
C ILE A 61 -10.34 -14.34 -4.61
N LEU A 62 -9.69 -13.32 -5.16
CA LEU A 62 -9.72 -11.97 -4.60
C LEU A 62 -11.11 -11.34 -4.64
N SER A 63 -11.92 -11.67 -5.64
CA SER A 63 -13.31 -11.19 -5.68
C SER A 63 -14.15 -11.70 -4.51
N LEU A 64 -13.87 -12.90 -4.01
CA LEU A 64 -14.48 -13.43 -2.78
C LEU A 64 -14.02 -12.64 -1.54
N ILE A 65 -12.73 -12.39 -1.44
CA ILE A 65 -12.13 -11.62 -0.33
C ILE A 65 -12.64 -10.17 -0.35
N VAL A 66 -12.68 -9.54 -1.52
CA VAL A 66 -13.22 -8.19 -1.69
C VAL A 66 -14.68 -8.12 -1.26
N ASN A 67 -15.52 -9.10 -1.66
CA ASN A 67 -16.90 -9.17 -1.22
C ASN A 67 -17.05 -9.32 0.30
N LEU A 68 -16.14 -10.08 0.93
CA LEU A 68 -16.14 -10.28 2.38
C LEU A 68 -15.72 -9.02 3.14
N ILE A 69 -14.72 -8.29 2.63
CA ILE A 69 -14.16 -7.11 3.28
C ILE A 69 -15.05 -5.89 3.07
N PHE A 70 -15.45 -5.62 1.83
CA PHE A 70 -16.20 -4.42 1.43
C PHE A 70 -17.72 -4.60 1.53
N GLY A 71 -18.22 -5.85 1.54
CA GLY A 71 -19.64 -6.17 1.44
C GLY A 71 -20.13 -6.28 -0.02
N LYS A 72 -21.09 -7.16 -0.26
CA LYS A 72 -21.54 -7.53 -1.62
C LYS A 72 -22.06 -6.38 -2.50
N ASN A 73 -22.59 -5.30 -1.90
CA ASN A 73 -23.31 -4.24 -2.61
C ASN A 73 -22.67 -2.85 -2.44
N ASN A 74 -21.51 -2.75 -1.84
CA ASN A 74 -20.85 -1.46 -1.56
C ASN A 74 -19.93 -0.97 -2.68
N LEU A 75 -19.66 -1.81 -3.67
CA LEU A 75 -18.81 -1.51 -4.82
C LEU A 75 -19.57 -1.84 -6.10
N ASP A 76 -19.51 -0.94 -7.07
CA ASP A 76 -19.88 -1.20 -8.45
C ASP A 76 -18.85 -2.16 -9.11
N ASP A 77 -19.25 -2.80 -10.21
CA ASP A 77 -18.40 -3.82 -10.86
C ASP A 77 -17.05 -3.26 -11.32
N GLN A 78 -17.01 -2.01 -11.79
CA GLN A 78 -15.79 -1.35 -12.23
C GLN A 78 -14.83 -1.08 -11.06
N SER A 79 -15.34 -0.52 -9.96
CA SER A 79 -14.57 -0.28 -8.74
C SER A 79 -14.04 -1.59 -8.15
N LYS A 80 -14.88 -2.64 -8.14
CA LYS A 80 -14.50 -3.96 -7.67
C LYS A 80 -13.37 -4.57 -8.51
N GLU A 81 -13.41 -4.39 -9.83
CA GLU A 81 -12.34 -4.84 -10.70
C GLU A 81 -11.02 -4.16 -10.39
N TYR A 82 -11.01 -2.81 -10.26
CA TYR A 82 -9.81 -2.07 -9.90
C TYR A 82 -9.27 -2.44 -8.51
N VAL A 83 -10.16 -2.66 -7.53
CA VAL A 83 -9.77 -3.13 -6.19
C VAL A 83 -9.11 -4.51 -6.27
N CYS A 84 -9.70 -5.46 -7.00
CA CYS A 84 -9.11 -6.78 -7.20
C CYS A 84 -7.73 -6.70 -7.89
N MET A 85 -7.58 -5.84 -8.89
CA MET A 85 -6.30 -5.63 -9.57
C MET A 85 -5.26 -5.01 -8.64
N ASN A 86 -5.64 -3.98 -7.84
CA ASN A 86 -4.78 -3.37 -6.85
C ASN A 86 -4.32 -4.38 -5.78
N MET A 87 -5.24 -5.15 -5.22
CA MET A 87 -4.91 -6.20 -4.24
C MET A 87 -4.01 -7.27 -4.85
N SER A 88 -4.26 -7.68 -6.10
CA SER A 88 -3.39 -8.63 -6.82
C SER A 88 -1.96 -8.09 -6.92
N ALA A 89 -1.82 -6.82 -7.32
CA ALA A 89 -0.53 -6.17 -7.44
C ALA A 89 0.20 -6.08 -6.08
N ASN A 90 -0.51 -5.72 -5.02
CA ASN A 90 0.04 -5.67 -3.67
C ASN A 90 0.51 -7.05 -3.18
N ILE A 91 -0.30 -8.09 -3.33
CA ILE A 91 0.04 -9.46 -2.92
C ILE A 91 1.29 -9.95 -3.65
N LEU A 92 1.41 -9.62 -4.94
CA LEU A 92 2.56 -9.98 -5.75
C LEU A 92 3.79 -9.07 -5.48
N GLY A 93 3.69 -8.07 -4.60
CA GLY A 93 4.79 -7.17 -4.28
C GLY A 93 5.06 -6.08 -5.32
N MET A 94 4.07 -5.79 -6.19
CA MET A 94 4.17 -4.82 -7.29
C MET A 94 3.73 -3.41 -6.84
N ASN A 95 4.43 -2.81 -5.90
CA ASN A 95 4.04 -1.50 -5.34
C ASN A 95 3.88 -0.41 -6.41
N GLY A 96 4.75 -0.42 -7.45
CA GLY A 96 4.66 0.53 -8.56
C GLY A 96 3.38 0.42 -9.38
N ALA A 97 2.86 -0.79 -9.61
CA ALA A 97 1.61 -1.02 -10.33
C ALA A 97 0.36 -0.91 -9.42
N ALA A 98 0.50 -1.20 -8.13
CA ALA A 98 -0.59 -1.13 -7.18
C ALA A 98 -1.12 0.30 -7.00
N THR A 99 -0.24 1.29 -6.91
CA THR A 99 -0.61 2.70 -6.67
C THR A 99 -1.57 3.25 -7.74
N PRO A 100 -1.26 3.22 -9.05
CA PRO A 100 -2.17 3.73 -10.08
C PRO A 100 -3.49 2.96 -10.13
N LEU A 101 -3.50 1.66 -9.81
CA LEU A 101 -4.72 0.86 -9.74
C LEU A 101 -5.58 1.27 -8.53
N GLY A 102 -4.97 1.57 -7.40
CA GLY A 102 -5.65 2.11 -6.22
C GLY A 102 -6.29 3.47 -6.49
N ILE A 103 -5.58 4.37 -7.19
CA ILE A 103 -6.12 5.67 -7.62
C ILE A 103 -7.35 5.48 -8.51
N LYS A 104 -7.26 4.63 -9.55
CA LYS A 104 -8.39 4.31 -10.43
C LYS A 104 -9.58 3.72 -9.67
N ALA A 105 -9.34 2.88 -8.67
CA ALA A 105 -10.39 2.34 -7.82
C ALA A 105 -11.11 3.46 -7.04
N ILE A 106 -10.36 4.37 -6.41
CA ILE A 106 -10.94 5.52 -5.68
C ILE A 106 -11.68 6.46 -6.63
N GLU A 107 -11.12 6.78 -7.79
CA GLU A 107 -11.78 7.59 -8.81
C GLU A 107 -13.11 6.97 -9.26
N SER A 108 -13.14 5.65 -9.49
CA SER A 108 -14.36 4.93 -9.84
C SER A 108 -15.39 5.00 -8.71
N MET A 109 -15.00 4.75 -7.46
CA MET A 109 -15.89 4.87 -6.29
C MET A 109 -16.41 6.30 -6.10
N ASN A 110 -15.62 7.31 -6.47
CA ASN A 110 -15.96 8.71 -6.28
C ASN A 110 -16.97 9.24 -7.33
N LYS A 111 -17.12 8.58 -8.48
CA LYS A 111 -18.07 9.00 -9.53
C LYS A 111 -19.51 9.17 -9.00
N ASN A 112 -19.92 8.31 -8.09
CA ASN A 112 -21.27 8.30 -7.50
C ASN A 112 -21.30 8.92 -6.09
N ASN A 113 -20.22 9.54 -5.65
CA ASN A 113 -20.11 10.13 -4.32
C ASN A 113 -20.55 11.59 -4.34
N THR A 114 -21.73 11.87 -3.82
CA THR A 114 -22.29 13.24 -3.71
C THR A 114 -21.94 13.93 -2.40
N THR A 115 -21.29 13.24 -1.47
CA THR A 115 -21.08 13.75 -0.09
C THR A 115 -19.84 14.63 0.06
N GLY A 116 -18.90 14.60 -0.91
CA GLY A 116 -17.59 15.27 -0.82
C GLY A 116 -16.67 14.70 0.28
N LYS A 117 -17.09 13.61 0.95
CA LYS A 117 -16.31 12.92 1.99
C LYS A 117 -15.90 11.54 1.52
N ALA A 118 -14.79 11.02 2.08
CA ALA A 118 -14.39 9.66 1.81
C ALA A 118 -15.44 8.67 2.31
N THR A 119 -15.87 7.78 1.41
CA THR A 119 -16.84 6.73 1.75
C THR A 119 -16.17 5.57 2.46
N TYR A 120 -16.94 4.73 3.17
CA TYR A 120 -16.43 3.54 3.84
C TYR A 120 -15.56 2.64 2.92
N PRO A 121 -15.96 2.34 1.67
CA PRO A 121 -15.10 1.56 0.77
C PRO A 121 -13.77 2.27 0.42
N MET A 122 -13.78 3.59 0.26
CA MET A 122 -12.53 4.34 -0.02
C MET A 122 -11.56 4.25 1.16
N ILE A 123 -12.05 4.46 2.39
CA ILE A 123 -11.25 4.36 3.61
C ILE A 123 -10.70 2.93 3.75
N MET A 124 -11.54 1.93 3.53
CA MET A 124 -11.13 0.51 3.59
C MET A 124 -10.03 0.20 2.59
N LEU A 125 -10.14 0.67 1.34
CA LEU A 125 -9.11 0.47 0.32
C LEU A 125 -7.78 1.12 0.71
N VAL A 126 -7.81 2.36 1.20
CA VAL A 126 -6.59 3.06 1.65
C VAL A 126 -5.91 2.28 2.77
N VAL A 127 -6.67 1.83 3.77
CA VAL A 127 -6.12 1.04 4.88
C VAL A 127 -5.50 -0.27 4.38
N ILE A 128 -6.17 -1.00 3.49
CA ILE A 128 -5.63 -2.24 2.90
C ILE A 128 -4.34 -1.96 2.11
N CYS A 129 -4.29 -0.86 1.35
CA CYS A 129 -3.08 -0.47 0.62
C CYS A 129 -1.92 -0.12 1.57
N CYS A 130 -2.21 0.57 2.69
CA CYS A 130 -1.19 0.96 3.67
C CYS A 130 -0.66 -0.22 4.50
N THR A 131 -1.51 -1.21 4.77
CA THR A 131 -1.15 -2.40 5.56
C THR A 131 -0.73 -3.59 4.71
N SER A 132 -0.65 -3.42 3.41
CA SER A 132 -0.62 -4.42 2.33
C SER A 132 0.13 -5.73 2.67
N ILE A 133 -0.55 -6.84 2.39
CA ILE A 133 0.03 -8.19 2.48
C ILE A 133 0.87 -8.40 1.21
N GLN A 134 2.17 -8.53 1.37
CA GLN A 134 3.08 -8.86 0.28
C GLN A 134 3.60 -10.29 0.47
N LEU A 135 3.36 -11.17 -0.51
CA LEU A 135 3.95 -12.52 -0.51
C LEU A 135 5.46 -12.45 -0.77
N LEU A 136 5.87 -11.53 -1.63
CA LEU A 136 7.25 -11.29 -1.98
C LEU A 136 7.58 -9.82 -1.77
N PRO A 137 8.24 -9.43 -0.67
CA PRO A 137 8.69 -8.04 -0.46
C PRO A 137 9.91 -7.73 -1.34
N THR A 138 9.69 -7.71 -2.68
CA THR A 138 10.74 -7.67 -3.70
C THR A 138 11.65 -6.46 -3.56
N SER A 139 11.09 -5.29 -3.22
CA SER A 139 11.87 -4.07 -2.99
C SER A 139 12.84 -4.22 -1.81
N ILE A 140 12.36 -4.80 -0.70
CA ILE A 140 13.18 -5.00 0.51
C ILE A 140 14.25 -6.06 0.25
N ILE A 141 13.90 -7.16 -0.41
CA ILE A 141 14.86 -8.21 -0.79
C ILE A 141 15.93 -7.62 -1.71
N GLY A 142 15.53 -6.84 -2.73
CA GLY A 142 16.47 -6.16 -3.61
C GLY A 142 17.44 -5.25 -2.85
N MET A 143 16.92 -4.39 -1.97
CA MET A 143 17.75 -3.50 -1.14
C MET A 143 18.71 -4.26 -0.21
N LEU A 144 18.26 -5.35 0.39
CA LEU A 144 19.11 -6.19 1.24
C LEU A 144 20.21 -6.86 0.43
N THR A 145 19.91 -7.33 -0.77
CA THR A 145 20.89 -7.97 -1.66
C THR A 145 21.93 -6.98 -2.15
N THR A 146 21.54 -5.78 -2.57
CA THR A 146 22.47 -4.72 -3.01
C THR A 146 23.36 -4.23 -1.88
N ASN A 147 22.89 -4.28 -0.63
CA ASN A 147 23.68 -3.95 0.55
C ASN A 147 24.46 -5.15 1.12
N GLY A 148 24.63 -6.22 0.35
CA GLY A 148 25.51 -7.35 0.70
C GLY A 148 24.94 -8.33 1.73
N SER A 149 23.63 -8.35 1.95
CA SER A 149 23.02 -9.33 2.84
C SER A 149 23.19 -10.75 2.31
N GLN A 150 23.76 -11.62 3.12
CA GLN A 150 23.95 -13.03 2.77
C GLN A 150 22.65 -13.85 2.77
N ASN A 151 21.61 -13.35 3.43
CA ASN A 151 20.32 -14.03 3.53
C ASN A 151 19.15 -13.03 3.42
N ALA A 152 19.03 -12.36 2.26
CA ALA A 152 17.99 -11.38 2.00
C ALA A 152 16.58 -11.99 2.04
N SER A 153 16.42 -13.30 1.78
CA SER A 153 15.14 -14.00 1.80
C SER A 153 14.57 -14.26 3.20
N ALA A 154 15.38 -14.17 4.26
CA ALA A 154 14.91 -14.37 5.63
C ALA A 154 13.82 -13.37 6.05
N ILE A 155 13.73 -12.21 5.39
CA ILE A 155 12.71 -11.18 5.67
C ILE A 155 11.29 -11.59 5.20
N ILE A 156 11.15 -12.59 4.34
CA ILE A 156 9.85 -12.94 3.73
C ILE A 156 8.82 -13.34 4.79
N ILE A 157 9.15 -14.27 5.67
CA ILE A 157 8.23 -14.78 6.68
C ILE A 157 7.86 -13.71 7.71
N PRO A 158 8.81 -12.98 8.33
CA PRO A 158 8.48 -11.90 9.25
C PRO A 158 7.62 -10.79 8.62
N SER A 159 7.93 -10.37 7.39
CA SER A 159 7.16 -9.33 6.71
C SER A 159 5.74 -9.79 6.35
N LEU A 160 5.57 -11.05 5.95
CA LEU A 160 4.26 -11.63 5.69
C LEU A 160 3.40 -11.68 6.95
N LEU A 161 3.96 -12.13 8.08
CA LEU A 161 3.23 -12.17 9.36
C LEU A 161 2.86 -10.77 9.86
N ALA A 162 3.78 -9.82 9.76
CA ALA A 162 3.53 -8.43 10.12
C ALA A 162 2.45 -7.79 9.22
N GLY A 163 2.52 -8.01 7.90
CA GLY A 163 1.53 -7.55 6.94
C GLY A 163 0.13 -8.15 7.17
N LEU A 164 0.05 -9.46 7.44
CA LEU A 164 -1.21 -10.10 7.79
C LEU A 164 -1.80 -9.53 9.08
N GLY A 165 -1.00 -9.43 10.14
CA GLY A 165 -1.44 -8.89 11.43
C GLY A 165 -1.93 -7.45 11.32
N SER A 166 -1.15 -6.57 10.69
CA SER A 166 -1.53 -5.17 10.48
C SER A 166 -2.78 -5.02 9.63
N THR A 167 -2.96 -5.84 8.58
CA THR A 167 -4.15 -5.81 7.74
C THR A 167 -5.41 -6.23 8.49
N ILE A 168 -5.34 -7.31 9.28
CA ILE A 168 -6.47 -7.76 10.11
C ILE A 168 -6.86 -6.65 11.10
N ILE A 169 -5.90 -6.09 11.82
CA ILE A 169 -6.15 -4.99 12.77
C ILE A 169 -6.74 -3.78 12.04
N GLY A 170 -6.17 -3.39 10.90
CA GLY A 170 -6.66 -2.27 10.09
C GLY A 170 -8.12 -2.44 9.65
N ILE A 171 -8.48 -3.62 9.13
CA ILE A 171 -9.86 -3.94 8.74
C ILE A 171 -10.81 -3.88 9.94
N LEU A 172 -10.41 -4.43 11.08
CA LEU A 172 -11.21 -4.40 12.31
C LEU A 172 -11.45 -2.96 12.79
N LEU A 173 -10.42 -2.13 12.79
CA LEU A 173 -10.53 -0.72 13.18
C LEU A 173 -11.48 0.04 12.25
N VAL A 174 -11.34 -0.10 10.93
CA VAL A 174 -12.23 0.57 9.97
C VAL A 174 -13.69 0.14 10.19
N ARG A 175 -13.94 -1.15 10.41
CA ARG A 175 -15.29 -1.65 10.71
C ARG A 175 -15.83 -1.09 12.02
N LEU A 176 -15.01 -1.03 13.06
CA LEU A 176 -15.38 -0.48 14.36
C LEU A 176 -15.76 1.01 14.26
N PHE A 177 -14.92 1.81 13.58
CA PHE A 177 -15.19 3.23 13.39
C PHE A 177 -16.46 3.46 12.56
N ASN A 178 -16.66 2.73 11.48
CA ASN A 178 -17.88 2.82 10.68
C ASN A 178 -19.13 2.45 11.48
N PHE A 179 -19.06 1.43 12.35
CA PHE A 179 -20.16 1.06 13.22
C PHE A 179 -20.49 2.15 14.25
N VAL A 180 -19.46 2.76 14.86
CA VAL A 180 -19.62 3.86 15.82
C VAL A 180 -20.22 5.08 15.13
N GLU A 181 -19.72 5.47 13.97
CA GLU A 181 -20.22 6.61 13.18
C GLU A 181 -21.70 6.41 12.83
N THR A 182 -22.06 5.23 12.32
CA THR A 182 -23.45 4.90 11.96
C THR A 182 -24.38 4.97 13.17
N LYS A 183 -23.93 4.54 14.35
CA LYS A 183 -24.70 4.67 15.60
C LYS A 183 -24.89 6.13 16.03
N ILE A 184 -23.86 6.95 15.92
CA ILE A 184 -23.91 8.38 16.28
C ILE A 184 -24.89 9.11 15.35
N ILE A 185 -24.81 8.87 14.04
CA ILE A 185 -25.71 9.49 13.06
C ILE A 185 -27.17 9.09 13.32
N LYS A 186 -27.44 7.80 13.56
CA LYS A 186 -28.81 7.33 13.90
C LYS A 186 -29.34 7.94 15.20
N ARG A 187 -28.50 8.16 16.21
CA ARG A 187 -28.91 8.85 17.46
C ARG A 187 -29.26 10.31 17.22
N LYS A 188 -28.46 11.05 16.42
CA LYS A 188 -28.75 12.45 16.07
C LYS A 188 -30.03 12.61 15.27
N SER A 189 -30.29 11.72 14.31
CA SER A 189 -31.52 11.73 13.52
C SER A 189 -32.78 11.48 14.37
N LYS A 190 -32.68 10.66 15.42
CA LYS A 190 -33.80 10.38 16.34
C LYS A 190 -34.08 11.50 17.36
N HIS A 191 -33.14 12.43 17.52
CA HIS A 191 -33.30 13.54 18.48
C HIS A 191 -33.77 14.84 17.82
N ASN A 192 -33.68 14.93 16.48
CA ASN A 192 -34.04 16.11 15.67
C ASN A 192 -35.35 15.92 14.87
N GLY A 193 -36.08 14.84 15.03
CA GLY A 193 -37.40 14.58 14.52
C GLY A 193 -38.41 14.24 15.64
#